data_9db50271a5b2c07a14b0172650a5fc3a
#
_entry.id   9db50271a5b2c07a14b0172650a5fc3a
#
_cell.length_a   1.000
_cell.length_b   1.000
_cell.length_c   1.000
_cell.angle_alpha   90.00
_cell.angle_beta   90.00
_cell.angle_gamma   90.00
#
_symmetry.space_group_name_H-M   'P 1'
#
loop_
_entity.id
_entity.type
_entity.pdbx_description
1 polymer ?
#
loop_
_entity_poly.entity_id
_entity_poly.type
_entity_poly.pdbx_seq_one_letter_code
_entity_poly.pdbx_strand_id
1 'polypeptide(L)'
;MSNLLTGFERLEEARVRFTGKSFLAGLYDGRPDFDLLVTPPEPPEEKAAGKAFCKQVEHFLIHEVDPDEIEREAKIPERVIQGLFRLGAFGMKIPKEYGGLGLSYTNYGRVLTLIAGWSNILALTVAVPQSIGIAMPILLFGNADQKRKYLPVVAKEAISAFALTEPMTGSDAANVRTEAVLDSSGTHFLVNGEKLWCTNGPIARYLTLVARVPALRVDCEGTVEWIPAPQGQRA
;
A
#
# COMPACT_ATOMS: atom_id res chain seq x y z
N MET A 1 -0.50 15.01 -28.89
CA MET A 1 0.11 15.31 -27.57
C MET A 1 -0.90 14.92 -26.52
N SER A 2 -0.79 13.73 -25.94
CA SER A 2 -1.71 13.26 -24.88
C SER A 2 -1.28 13.94 -23.58
N ASN A 3 -2.15 14.78 -23.02
CA ASN A 3 -2.01 15.30 -21.66
C ASN A 3 -1.99 14.12 -20.67
N LEU A 4 -0.80 13.69 -20.28
CA LEU A 4 -0.62 12.84 -19.14
C LEU A 4 -0.80 13.73 -17.90
N LEU A 5 -2.01 13.67 -17.33
CA LEU A 5 -2.29 14.29 -16.05
C LEU A 5 -1.26 13.83 -15.00
N THR A 6 -0.72 14.77 -14.23
CA THR A 6 0.14 14.47 -13.09
C THR A 6 -0.63 13.64 -12.05
N GLY A 7 0.06 12.94 -11.16
CA GLY A 7 -0.59 12.15 -10.12
C GLY A 7 -1.53 12.99 -9.22
N PHE A 8 -1.20 14.28 -9.05
CA PHE A 8 -2.03 15.23 -8.29
C PHE A 8 -3.31 15.61 -9.03
N GLU A 9 -3.24 15.87 -10.33
CA GLU A 9 -4.42 16.17 -11.17
C GLU A 9 -5.38 14.98 -11.23
N ARG A 10 -4.86 13.75 -11.26
CA ARG A 10 -5.69 12.52 -11.17
C ARG A 10 -6.39 12.38 -9.83
N LEU A 11 -5.74 12.78 -8.74
CA LEU A 11 -6.34 12.82 -7.40
C LEU A 11 -7.43 13.89 -7.31
N GLU A 12 -7.19 15.06 -7.87
CA GLU A 12 -8.19 16.14 -7.92
C GLU A 12 -9.35 15.77 -8.85
N GLU A 13 -9.10 15.19 -10.02
CA GLU A 13 -10.19 14.66 -10.87
C GLU A 13 -10.99 13.56 -10.17
N ALA A 14 -10.33 12.66 -9.44
CA ALA A 14 -11.02 11.66 -8.63
C ALA A 14 -11.85 12.33 -7.52
N ARG A 15 -11.32 13.34 -6.82
CA ARG A 15 -12.06 14.12 -5.83
C ARG A 15 -13.28 14.83 -6.44
N VAL A 16 -13.14 15.49 -7.59
CA VAL A 16 -14.22 16.16 -8.29
C VAL A 16 -15.28 15.18 -8.79
N ARG A 17 -14.89 13.98 -9.20
CA ARG A 17 -15.84 12.90 -9.57
C ARG A 17 -16.56 12.33 -8.36
N PHE A 18 -15.98 12.40 -7.16
CA PHE A 18 -16.56 11.97 -5.88
C PHE A 18 -17.42 13.07 -5.19
N THR A 19 -17.92 14.04 -5.89
CA THR A 19 -18.97 14.95 -5.37
C THR A 19 -20.34 14.26 -5.23
N GLY A 20 -20.39 12.94 -5.46
CA GLY A 20 -21.53 12.10 -5.17
C GLY A 20 -21.66 11.78 -3.68
N LYS A 21 -22.86 11.49 -3.25
CA LYS A 21 -23.23 11.10 -1.88
C LYS A 21 -22.32 9.98 -1.36
N SER A 22 -21.64 10.21 -0.24
CA SER A 22 -20.89 9.17 0.44
C SER A 22 -21.86 8.26 1.21
N PHE A 23 -21.77 6.95 1.03
CA PHE A 23 -22.55 5.99 1.83
C PHE A 23 -22.33 6.16 3.33
N LEU A 24 -21.06 6.33 3.75
CA LEU A 24 -20.71 6.52 5.16
C LEU A 24 -21.29 7.83 5.71
N ALA A 25 -21.17 8.94 5.00
CA ALA A 25 -21.77 10.20 5.42
C ALA A 25 -23.29 10.06 5.54
N GLY A 26 -23.95 9.44 4.56
CA GLY A 26 -25.38 9.17 4.61
C GLY A 26 -25.79 8.26 5.78
N LEU A 27 -24.93 7.28 6.14
CA LEU A 27 -25.17 6.44 7.30
C LEU A 27 -25.14 7.24 8.62
N TYR A 28 -24.18 8.13 8.80
CA TYR A 28 -24.11 9.01 9.98
C TYR A 28 -25.25 10.04 10.02
N ASP A 29 -25.73 10.50 8.86
CA ASP A 29 -26.87 11.41 8.74
C ASP A 29 -28.23 10.73 8.84
N GLY A 30 -28.28 9.39 9.04
CA GLY A 30 -29.51 8.60 9.08
C GLY A 30 -30.20 8.46 7.72
N ARG A 31 -29.50 8.70 6.62
CA ARG A 31 -30.01 8.64 5.23
C ARG A 31 -29.08 7.81 4.33
N PRO A 32 -28.81 6.54 4.66
CA PRO A 32 -27.92 5.70 3.86
C PRO A 32 -28.49 5.47 2.45
N ASP A 33 -27.67 5.66 1.45
CA ASP A 33 -27.97 5.33 0.07
C ASP A 33 -27.43 3.93 -0.24
N PHE A 34 -28.29 2.91 -0.11
CA PHE A 34 -27.91 1.51 -0.30
C PHE A 34 -27.56 1.18 -1.76
N ASP A 35 -27.97 2.00 -2.73
CA ASP A 35 -27.61 1.80 -4.14
C ASP A 35 -26.12 1.99 -4.38
N LEU A 36 -25.43 2.72 -3.48
CA LEU A 36 -23.97 2.86 -3.52
C LEU A 36 -23.21 1.58 -3.13
N LEU A 37 -23.90 0.61 -2.52
CA LEU A 37 -23.34 -0.70 -2.15
C LEU A 37 -23.52 -1.75 -3.25
N VAL A 38 -24.20 -1.43 -4.33
CA VAL A 38 -24.38 -2.36 -5.45
C VAL A 38 -23.02 -2.56 -6.13
N THR A 39 -22.42 -3.71 -5.90
CA THR A 39 -21.22 -4.13 -6.60
C THR A 39 -21.57 -4.49 -8.04
N PRO A 40 -20.90 -3.95 -9.05
CA PRO A 40 -21.09 -4.38 -10.41
C PRO A 40 -20.85 -5.89 -10.54
N PRO A 41 -21.56 -6.59 -11.44
CA PRO A 41 -21.38 -8.02 -11.64
C PRO A 41 -19.92 -8.32 -12.00
N GLU A 42 -19.34 -9.27 -11.30
CA GLU A 42 -17.97 -9.70 -11.53
C GLU A 42 -17.87 -10.48 -12.85
N PRO A 43 -16.94 -10.17 -13.75
CA PRO A 43 -16.72 -10.95 -14.96
C PRO A 43 -16.49 -12.44 -14.64
N PRO A 44 -17.13 -13.38 -15.38
CA PRO A 44 -17.04 -14.80 -15.08
C PRO A 44 -15.60 -15.33 -15.01
N GLU A 45 -14.72 -14.84 -15.88
CA GLU A 45 -13.30 -15.20 -15.92
C GLU A 45 -12.54 -14.72 -14.69
N GLU A 46 -12.77 -13.49 -14.21
CA GLU A 46 -12.18 -12.98 -12.97
C GLU A 46 -12.66 -13.77 -11.76
N LYS A 47 -13.95 -14.06 -11.71
CA LYS A 47 -14.54 -14.90 -10.66
C LYS A 47 -13.94 -16.31 -10.64
N ALA A 48 -13.73 -16.91 -11.80
CA ALA A 48 -13.11 -18.23 -11.92
C ALA A 48 -11.64 -18.20 -11.46
N ALA A 49 -10.87 -17.20 -11.90
CA ALA A 49 -9.48 -17.02 -11.51
C ALA A 49 -9.35 -16.81 -9.99
N GLY A 50 -10.18 -15.95 -9.40
CA GLY A 50 -10.20 -15.72 -7.96
C GLY A 50 -10.55 -16.96 -7.15
N LYS A 51 -11.57 -17.73 -7.58
CA LYS A 51 -11.93 -19.00 -6.94
C LYS A 51 -10.81 -20.03 -7.01
N ALA A 52 -10.12 -20.13 -8.17
CA ALA A 52 -9.00 -21.05 -8.34
C ALA A 52 -7.84 -20.68 -7.41
N PHE A 53 -7.53 -19.39 -7.28
CA PHE A 53 -6.49 -18.93 -6.39
C PHE A 53 -6.87 -19.11 -4.90
N CYS A 54 -8.11 -18.83 -4.50
CA CYS A 54 -8.59 -19.12 -3.14
C CYS A 54 -8.38 -20.60 -2.77
N LYS A 55 -8.67 -21.55 -3.67
CA LYS A 55 -8.44 -22.98 -3.40
C LYS A 55 -6.94 -23.30 -3.19
N GLN A 56 -6.05 -22.67 -3.95
CA GLN A 56 -4.60 -22.86 -3.76
C GLN A 56 -4.14 -22.33 -2.40
N VAL A 57 -4.63 -21.13 -2.02
CA VAL A 57 -4.34 -20.53 -0.71
C VAL A 57 -4.92 -21.38 0.42
N GLU A 58 -6.17 -21.86 0.30
CA GLU A 58 -6.79 -22.72 1.28
C GLU A 58 -5.99 -24.02 1.49
N HIS A 59 -5.59 -24.66 0.42
CA HIS A 59 -4.74 -25.85 0.48
C HIS A 59 -3.41 -25.57 1.21
N PHE A 60 -2.77 -24.44 0.90
CA PHE A 60 -1.55 -24.02 1.57
C PHE A 60 -1.75 -23.77 3.07
N LEU A 61 -2.82 -23.07 3.43
CA LEU A 61 -3.14 -22.77 4.82
C LEU A 61 -3.36 -24.06 5.63
N ILE A 62 -4.10 -25.02 5.08
CA ILE A 62 -4.40 -26.29 5.77
C ILE A 62 -3.15 -27.15 5.98
N HIS A 63 -2.23 -27.17 5.02
CA HIS A 63 -1.12 -28.14 5.03
C HIS A 63 0.23 -27.55 5.48
N GLU A 64 0.42 -26.25 5.38
CA GLU A 64 1.73 -25.64 5.61
C GLU A 64 1.70 -24.55 6.72
N VAL A 65 0.53 -24.15 7.22
CA VAL A 65 0.40 -23.08 8.20
C VAL A 65 -0.23 -23.58 9.49
N ASP A 66 0.54 -23.57 10.56
CA ASP A 66 0.05 -23.78 11.91
C ASP A 66 -0.15 -22.41 12.59
N PRO A 67 -1.42 -21.97 12.80
CA PRO A 67 -1.70 -20.70 13.45
C PRO A 67 -1.26 -20.67 14.91
N ASP A 68 -1.30 -21.81 15.63
CA ASP A 68 -0.88 -21.89 17.03
C ASP A 68 0.65 -21.75 17.16
N GLU A 69 1.42 -22.20 16.17
CA GLU A 69 2.85 -21.96 16.11
C GLU A 69 3.13 -20.44 15.98
N ILE A 70 2.42 -19.75 15.08
CA ILE A 70 2.58 -18.32 14.86
C ILE A 70 2.29 -17.52 16.14
N GLU A 71 1.22 -17.86 16.84
CA GLU A 71 0.84 -17.19 18.09
C GLU A 71 1.85 -17.49 19.20
N ARG A 72 2.26 -18.74 19.37
CA ARG A 72 3.21 -19.16 20.41
C ARG A 72 4.60 -18.54 20.23
N GLU A 73 5.10 -18.51 18.98
CA GLU A 73 6.42 -17.98 18.66
C GLU A 73 6.43 -16.46 18.45
N ALA A 74 5.24 -15.83 18.43
CA ALA A 74 5.05 -14.41 18.06
C ALA A 74 5.78 -14.03 16.76
N LYS A 75 5.86 -14.96 15.83
CA LYS A 75 6.61 -14.84 14.58
C LYS A 75 6.02 -15.74 13.50
N ILE A 76 5.92 -15.22 12.29
CA ILE A 76 5.59 -16.04 11.12
C ILE A 76 6.85 -16.81 10.68
N PRO A 77 6.80 -18.15 10.61
CA PRO A 77 7.94 -18.93 10.16
C PRO A 77 8.35 -18.58 8.72
N GLU A 78 9.65 -18.57 8.46
CA GLU A 78 10.17 -18.23 7.13
C GLU A 78 9.63 -19.14 6.01
N ARG A 79 9.40 -20.43 6.30
CA ARG A 79 8.78 -21.37 5.35
C ARG A 79 7.40 -20.91 4.89
N VAL A 80 6.61 -20.28 5.79
CA VAL A 80 5.27 -19.75 5.49
C VAL A 80 5.38 -18.54 4.59
N ILE A 81 6.30 -17.61 4.89
CA ILE A 81 6.57 -16.44 4.05
C ILE A 81 6.99 -16.87 2.64
N GLN A 82 7.93 -17.81 2.53
CA GLN A 82 8.39 -18.33 1.25
C GLN A 82 7.27 -19.08 0.49
N GLY A 83 6.39 -19.79 1.20
CA GLY A 83 5.22 -20.43 0.62
C GLY A 83 4.26 -19.39 0.01
N LEU A 84 3.99 -18.30 0.71
CA LEU A 84 3.16 -17.21 0.21
C LEU A 84 3.78 -16.52 -1.02
N PHE A 85 5.11 -16.37 -1.07
CA PHE A 85 5.78 -15.87 -2.28
C PHE A 85 5.64 -16.85 -3.45
N ARG A 86 5.83 -18.16 -3.23
CA ARG A 86 5.64 -19.18 -4.26
C ARG A 86 4.23 -19.19 -4.85
N LEU A 87 3.22 -18.97 -4.00
CA LEU A 87 1.82 -18.81 -4.43
C LEU A 87 1.57 -17.51 -5.20
N GLY A 88 2.41 -16.49 -5.04
CA GLY A 88 2.19 -15.16 -5.56
C GLY A 88 1.26 -14.30 -4.69
N ALA A 89 1.05 -14.68 -3.43
CA ALA A 89 0.15 -13.97 -2.51
C ALA A 89 0.56 -12.52 -2.26
N PHE A 90 1.85 -12.18 -2.33
CA PHE A 90 2.34 -10.81 -2.22
C PHE A 90 2.18 -9.99 -3.52
N GLY A 91 1.87 -10.64 -4.64
CA GLY A 91 1.69 -10.02 -5.95
C GLY A 91 0.25 -9.99 -6.45
N MET A 92 -0.75 -10.26 -5.61
CA MET A 92 -2.15 -10.40 -6.05
C MET A 92 -2.67 -9.24 -6.88
N LYS A 93 -2.42 -7.99 -6.45
CA LYS A 93 -2.87 -6.78 -7.14
C LYS A 93 -1.86 -6.21 -8.14
N ILE A 94 -0.63 -6.68 -8.13
CA ILE A 94 0.39 -6.24 -9.06
C ILE A 94 0.04 -6.78 -10.46
N PRO A 95 0.06 -5.94 -11.50
CA PRO A 95 -0.24 -6.38 -12.86
C PRO A 95 0.68 -7.51 -13.33
N LYS A 96 0.14 -8.37 -14.21
CA LYS A 96 0.87 -9.52 -14.76
C LYS A 96 2.14 -9.13 -15.50
N GLU A 97 2.15 -7.97 -16.15
CA GLU A 97 3.33 -7.41 -16.84
C GLU A 97 4.50 -7.15 -15.91
N TYR A 98 4.24 -6.95 -14.61
CA TYR A 98 5.27 -6.82 -13.56
C TYR A 98 5.42 -8.08 -12.71
N GLY A 99 4.90 -9.22 -13.19
CA GLY A 99 5.08 -10.51 -12.54
C GLY A 99 4.14 -10.80 -11.38
N GLY A 100 3.11 -9.98 -11.19
CA GLY A 100 2.01 -10.22 -10.26
C GLY A 100 0.88 -11.07 -10.86
N LEU A 101 -0.20 -11.25 -10.09
CA LEU A 101 -1.36 -12.03 -10.50
C LEU A 101 -2.43 -11.19 -11.19
N GLY A 102 -2.44 -9.86 -11.02
CA GLY A 102 -3.42 -8.95 -11.59
C GLY A 102 -4.86 -9.25 -11.17
N LEU A 103 -5.07 -9.71 -9.93
CA LEU A 103 -6.41 -9.99 -9.41
C LEU A 103 -7.18 -8.70 -9.17
N SER A 104 -8.50 -8.76 -9.37
CA SER A 104 -9.41 -7.68 -9.01
C SER A 104 -9.41 -7.45 -7.48
N TYR A 105 -9.85 -6.26 -7.07
CA TYR A 105 -10.00 -5.92 -5.65
C TYR A 105 -10.96 -6.87 -4.93
N THR A 106 -12.01 -7.32 -5.61
CA THR A 106 -12.97 -8.30 -5.08
C THR A 106 -12.28 -9.63 -4.76
N ASN A 107 -11.46 -10.13 -5.67
CA ASN A 107 -10.75 -11.39 -5.48
C ASN A 107 -9.62 -11.25 -4.44
N TYR A 108 -8.92 -10.13 -4.43
CA TYR A 108 -7.97 -9.80 -3.36
C TYR A 108 -8.65 -9.81 -1.98
N GLY A 109 -9.82 -9.18 -1.84
CA GLY A 109 -10.59 -9.18 -0.60
C GLY A 109 -11.00 -10.59 -0.16
N ARG A 110 -11.46 -11.44 -1.09
CA ARG A 110 -11.80 -12.84 -0.79
C ARG A 110 -10.62 -13.63 -0.24
N VAL A 111 -9.46 -13.47 -0.86
CA VAL A 111 -8.23 -14.16 -0.40
C VAL A 111 -7.82 -13.66 0.98
N LEU A 112 -7.86 -12.35 1.21
CA LEU A 112 -7.55 -11.81 2.54
C LEU A 112 -8.52 -12.28 3.61
N THR A 113 -9.82 -12.35 3.30
CA THR A 113 -10.83 -12.90 4.22
C THR A 113 -10.53 -14.34 4.58
N LEU A 114 -10.14 -15.16 3.60
CA LEU A 114 -9.75 -16.55 3.83
C LEU A 114 -8.52 -16.64 4.74
N ILE A 115 -7.45 -15.88 4.45
CA ILE A 115 -6.24 -15.88 5.27
C ILE A 115 -6.54 -15.35 6.69
N ALA A 116 -7.35 -14.31 6.82
CA ALA A 116 -7.70 -13.73 8.12
C ALA A 116 -8.52 -14.69 8.99
N GLY A 117 -9.37 -15.52 8.37
CA GLY A 117 -10.09 -16.60 9.08
C GLY A 117 -9.15 -17.68 9.64
N TRP A 118 -7.93 -17.79 9.14
CA TRP A 118 -6.90 -18.71 9.59
C TRP A 118 -5.93 -18.06 10.58
N SER A 119 -5.34 -16.93 10.19
CA SER A 119 -4.46 -16.12 11.02
C SER A 119 -4.52 -14.65 10.61
N ASN A 120 -4.96 -13.80 11.54
CA ASN A 120 -5.09 -12.36 11.30
C ASN A 120 -3.72 -11.69 11.07
N ILE A 121 -2.70 -12.12 11.81
CA ILE A 121 -1.32 -11.62 11.64
C ILE A 121 -0.81 -11.93 10.23
N LEU A 122 -1.08 -13.13 9.74
CA LEU A 122 -0.69 -13.53 8.39
C LEU A 122 -1.42 -12.70 7.33
N ALA A 123 -2.71 -12.45 7.51
CA ALA A 123 -3.48 -11.60 6.60
C ALA A 123 -2.94 -10.18 6.55
N LEU A 124 -2.61 -9.57 7.68
CA LEU A 124 -2.00 -8.24 7.73
C LEU A 124 -0.63 -8.21 7.05
N THR A 125 0.18 -9.24 7.27
CA THR A 125 1.50 -9.37 6.64
C THR A 125 1.40 -9.40 5.12
N VAL A 126 0.40 -10.05 4.57
CA VAL A 126 0.12 -10.11 3.11
C VAL A 126 -0.54 -8.83 2.60
N ALA A 127 -1.42 -8.22 3.39
CA ALA A 127 -2.21 -7.06 2.97
C ALA A 127 -1.39 -5.78 2.83
N VAL A 128 -0.53 -5.49 3.81
CA VAL A 128 0.22 -4.23 3.87
C VAL A 128 1.11 -4.00 2.64
N PRO A 129 1.91 -4.96 2.15
CA PRO A 129 2.75 -4.75 0.97
C PRO A 129 1.98 -4.33 -0.27
N GLN A 130 0.75 -4.80 -0.41
CA GLN A 130 -0.08 -4.61 -1.60
C GLN A 130 -1.08 -3.45 -1.50
N SER A 131 -1.38 -2.96 -0.29
CA SER A 131 -2.35 -1.88 -0.08
C SER A 131 -1.66 -0.53 0.10
N ILE A 132 -0.81 -0.39 1.10
CA ILE A 132 -0.15 0.85 1.50
C ILE A 132 1.38 0.78 1.46
N GLY A 133 1.95 -0.43 1.35
CA GLY A 133 3.37 -0.63 1.08
C GLY A 133 3.77 -0.01 -0.26
N ILE A 134 4.92 -0.38 -0.80
CA ILE A 134 5.45 0.30 -2.00
C ILE A 134 4.70 -0.03 -3.30
N ALA A 135 3.96 -1.15 -3.37
CA ALA A 135 3.33 -1.58 -4.62
C ALA A 135 2.32 -0.55 -5.16
N MET A 136 1.35 -0.12 -4.34
CA MET A 136 0.35 0.86 -4.78
C MET A 136 0.91 2.26 -5.00
N PRO A 137 1.74 2.84 -4.13
CA PRO A 137 2.39 4.12 -4.41
C PRO A 137 3.18 4.11 -5.73
N ILE A 138 3.92 3.04 -6.03
CA ILE A 138 4.66 2.94 -7.29
C ILE A 138 3.73 2.76 -8.48
N LEU A 139 2.67 1.96 -8.36
CA LEU A 139 1.68 1.83 -9.44
C LEU A 139 1.00 3.15 -9.79
N LEU A 140 0.67 3.96 -8.78
CA LEU A 140 -0.04 5.22 -8.96
C LEU A 140 0.89 6.37 -9.37
N PHE A 141 2.03 6.51 -8.73
CA PHE A 141 2.89 7.69 -8.83
C PHE A 141 4.27 7.42 -9.43
N GLY A 142 4.71 6.16 -9.46
CA GLY A 142 6.02 5.79 -9.98
C GLY A 142 6.13 5.98 -11.49
N ASN A 143 7.32 6.38 -11.96
CA ASN A 143 7.65 6.39 -13.38
C ASN A 143 7.85 4.95 -13.92
N ALA A 144 8.05 4.82 -15.23
CA ALA A 144 8.18 3.52 -15.89
C ALA A 144 9.39 2.71 -15.37
N ASP A 145 10.50 3.39 -15.06
CA ASP A 145 11.72 2.73 -14.56
C ASP A 145 11.52 2.21 -13.14
N GLN A 146 10.88 3.00 -12.28
CA GLN A 146 10.52 2.59 -10.92
C GLN A 146 9.58 1.39 -10.94
N LYS A 147 8.55 1.40 -11.80
CA LYS A 147 7.61 0.28 -11.95
C LYS A 147 8.34 -1.00 -12.38
N ARG A 148 9.17 -0.92 -13.42
CA ARG A 148 9.97 -2.06 -13.90
C ARG A 148 10.96 -2.58 -12.86
N LYS A 149 11.55 -1.70 -12.06
CA LYS A 149 12.57 -2.05 -11.06
C LYS A 149 11.97 -2.69 -9.81
N TYR A 150 10.91 -2.11 -9.25
CA TYR A 150 10.45 -2.46 -7.91
C TYR A 150 9.25 -3.43 -7.87
N LEU A 151 8.30 -3.32 -8.81
CA LEU A 151 7.10 -4.15 -8.76
C LEU A 151 7.39 -5.65 -8.87
N PRO A 152 8.28 -6.13 -9.77
CA PRO A 152 8.61 -7.56 -9.82
C PRO A 152 9.25 -8.08 -8.54
N VAL A 153 10.07 -7.25 -7.88
CA VAL A 153 10.75 -7.64 -6.64
C VAL A 153 9.77 -7.76 -5.48
N VAL A 154 8.83 -6.81 -5.33
CA VAL A 154 7.80 -6.92 -4.27
C VAL A 154 6.78 -8.01 -4.56
N ALA A 155 6.53 -8.35 -5.81
CA ALA A 155 5.63 -9.43 -6.16
C ALA A 155 6.18 -10.82 -5.75
N LYS A 156 7.51 -11.01 -5.75
CA LYS A 156 8.15 -12.33 -5.71
C LYS A 156 9.19 -12.54 -4.61
N GLU A 157 9.81 -11.48 -4.07
CA GLU A 157 11.04 -11.60 -3.29
C GLU A 157 11.08 -10.75 -2.03
N ALA A 158 10.32 -9.66 -1.97
CA ALA A 158 10.51 -8.68 -0.91
C ALA A 158 9.20 -8.22 -0.30
N ILE A 159 9.14 -8.30 1.02
CA ILE A 159 8.08 -7.68 1.79
C ILE A 159 8.32 -6.17 1.84
N SER A 160 7.25 -5.40 1.80
CA SER A 160 7.29 -3.96 2.05
C SER A 160 6.40 -3.56 3.22
N ALA A 161 6.73 -2.42 3.82
CA ALA A 161 6.04 -1.84 4.95
C ALA A 161 5.61 -0.40 4.66
N PHE A 162 4.85 0.18 5.59
CA PHE A 162 4.38 1.55 5.53
C PHE A 162 4.60 2.25 6.87
N ALA A 163 5.22 3.41 6.85
CA ALA A 163 5.57 4.18 8.03
C ALA A 163 4.95 5.59 7.95
N LEU A 164 3.78 5.75 8.55
CA LEU A 164 3.06 7.02 8.67
C LEU A 164 3.01 7.49 10.11
N THR A 165 2.48 6.64 11.00
CA THR A 165 2.14 6.99 12.38
C THR A 165 3.36 7.37 13.19
N GLU A 166 3.21 8.40 14.01
CA GLU A 166 4.21 8.90 14.95
C GLU A 166 3.63 8.94 16.38
N PRO A 167 4.44 9.10 17.43
CA PRO A 167 3.95 9.16 18.80
C PRO A 167 2.84 10.19 19.02
N MET A 168 2.90 11.32 18.33
CA MET A 168 1.95 12.42 18.45
C MET A 168 1.01 12.55 17.26
N THR A 169 1.10 11.67 16.24
CA THR A 169 0.39 11.82 14.97
C THR A 169 -0.13 10.48 14.48
N GLY A 170 -1.42 10.29 14.56
CA GLY A 170 -2.14 9.13 14.02
C GLY A 170 -3.17 9.58 12.99
N SER A 171 -4.39 9.86 13.44
CA SER A 171 -5.50 10.33 12.57
C SER A 171 -5.20 11.67 11.90
N ASP A 172 -4.44 12.54 12.54
CA ASP A 172 -4.00 13.82 11.99
C ASP A 172 -2.72 13.68 11.17
N ALA A 173 -2.78 12.93 10.08
CA ALA A 173 -1.65 12.61 9.23
C ALA A 173 -0.98 13.84 8.58
N ALA A 174 -1.67 14.97 8.53
CA ALA A 174 -1.11 16.22 8.01
C ALA A 174 -0.04 16.81 8.94
N ASN A 175 -0.03 16.42 10.21
CA ASN A 175 0.87 16.95 11.24
C ASN A 175 2.05 16.00 11.55
N VAL A 176 2.44 15.14 10.62
CA VAL A 176 3.67 14.33 10.77
C VAL A 176 4.88 15.23 10.99
N ARG A 177 5.78 14.80 11.88
CA ARG A 177 6.99 15.55 12.27
C ARG A 177 8.28 14.99 11.69
N THR A 178 8.27 13.75 11.21
CA THR A 178 9.41 13.19 10.49
C THR A 178 9.76 14.09 9.32
N GLU A 179 11.01 14.51 9.23
CA GLU A 179 11.52 15.40 8.19
C GLU A 179 12.49 14.65 7.28
N ALA A 180 12.45 14.99 5.99
CA ALA A 180 13.39 14.53 4.99
C ALA A 180 14.02 15.75 4.31
N VAL A 181 15.28 16.02 4.59
CA VAL A 181 16.03 17.16 4.05
C VAL A 181 17.01 16.67 3.02
N LEU A 182 17.05 17.32 1.86
CA LEU A 182 18.02 16.98 0.82
C LEU A 182 19.43 17.32 1.31
N ASP A 183 20.37 16.41 1.15
CA ASP A 183 21.77 16.63 1.52
C ASP A 183 22.46 17.66 0.61
N SER A 184 23.67 18.07 0.96
CA SER A 184 24.44 19.06 0.20
C SER A 184 24.82 18.60 -1.23
N SER A 185 24.79 17.29 -1.49
CA SER A 185 25.04 16.71 -2.83
C SER A 185 23.81 16.74 -3.73
N GLY A 186 22.61 16.96 -3.18
CA GLY A 186 21.36 16.89 -3.91
C GLY A 186 20.95 15.48 -4.35
N THR A 187 21.59 14.43 -3.82
CA THR A 187 21.38 13.04 -4.25
C THR A 187 20.69 12.16 -3.21
N HIS A 188 20.69 12.56 -1.95
CA HIS A 188 20.13 11.79 -0.84
C HIS A 188 19.30 12.67 0.08
N PHE A 189 18.29 12.05 0.71
CA PHE A 189 17.55 12.67 1.78
C PHE A 189 18.11 12.21 3.14
N LEU A 190 18.39 13.18 4.00
CA LEU A 190 18.63 12.94 5.41
C LEU A 190 17.26 12.92 6.12
N VAL A 191 16.89 11.75 6.65
CA VAL A 191 15.60 11.56 7.30
C VAL A 191 15.78 11.52 8.79
N ASN A 192 15.03 12.36 9.52
CA ASN A 192 15.01 12.41 10.97
C ASN A 192 13.57 12.35 11.50
N GLY A 193 13.31 11.45 12.44
CA GLY A 193 11.98 11.28 13.04
C GLY A 193 11.79 9.89 13.63
N GLU A 194 10.59 9.66 14.15
CA GLU A 194 10.21 8.41 14.80
C GLU A 194 8.87 7.95 14.24
N LYS A 195 8.78 6.66 13.90
CA LYS A 195 7.55 6.03 13.40
C LYS A 195 7.14 4.88 14.30
N LEU A 196 5.82 4.72 14.50
CA LEU A 196 5.23 3.65 15.29
C LEU A 196 4.34 2.75 14.44
N TRP A 197 4.13 1.54 14.95
CA TRP A 197 3.15 0.59 14.40
C TRP A 197 3.39 0.25 12.92
N CYS A 198 4.66 0.20 12.51
CA CYS A 198 5.02 -0.15 11.13
C CYS A 198 4.86 -1.66 10.92
N THR A 199 3.67 -2.12 10.55
CA THR A 199 3.45 -3.53 10.17
C THR A 199 4.47 -3.95 9.13
N ASN A 200 5.08 -5.11 9.33
CA ASN A 200 6.20 -5.64 8.55
C ASN A 200 7.53 -4.87 8.69
N GLY A 201 7.60 -3.80 9.48
CA GLY A 201 8.82 -2.99 9.62
C GLY A 201 10.10 -3.79 9.80
N PRO A 202 10.16 -4.74 10.76
CA PRO A 202 11.38 -5.53 11.03
C PRO A 202 11.80 -6.50 9.92
N ILE A 203 10.89 -6.87 9.02
CA ILE A 203 11.11 -7.88 7.95
C ILE A 203 11.04 -7.27 6.54
N ALA A 204 10.72 -6.00 6.44
CA ALA A 204 10.56 -5.32 5.15
C ALA A 204 11.92 -4.97 4.54
N ARG A 205 12.06 -5.24 3.25
CA ARG A 205 13.20 -4.75 2.44
C ARG A 205 12.97 -3.33 1.95
N TYR A 206 11.72 -2.93 1.77
CA TYR A 206 11.32 -1.62 1.30
C TYR A 206 10.26 -1.02 2.21
N LEU A 207 10.31 0.30 2.35
CA LEU A 207 9.41 1.04 3.22
C LEU A 207 8.88 2.27 2.49
N THR A 208 7.55 2.43 2.46
CA THR A 208 6.95 3.72 2.14
C THR A 208 6.99 4.58 3.39
N LEU A 209 7.79 5.62 3.37
CA LEU A 209 7.95 6.56 4.48
C LEU A 209 7.24 7.87 4.19
N VAL A 210 6.33 8.27 5.07
CA VAL A 210 5.69 9.59 5.01
C VAL A 210 6.51 10.55 5.86
N ALA A 211 7.04 11.58 5.22
CA ALA A 211 7.84 12.62 5.88
C ALA A 211 7.50 13.99 5.31
N ARG A 212 7.73 15.04 6.09
CA ARG A 212 7.71 16.41 5.62
C ARG A 212 9.00 16.71 4.88
N VAL A 213 8.85 17.29 3.71
CA VAL A 213 9.98 17.80 2.95
C VAL A 213 9.92 19.32 3.07
N PRO A 214 10.86 19.97 3.77
CA PRO A 214 10.86 21.41 3.91
C PRO A 214 10.93 22.07 2.54
N ALA A 215 9.94 22.93 2.25
CA ALA A 215 9.88 23.86 1.14
C ALA A 215 10.17 23.31 -0.27
N LEU A 216 9.21 22.59 -0.83
CA LEU A 216 9.01 22.59 -2.26
C LEU A 216 8.16 23.83 -2.62
N ARG A 217 8.72 24.82 -3.30
CA ARG A 217 7.91 25.79 -4.04
C ARG A 217 7.56 25.17 -5.37
N VAL A 218 6.27 25.08 -5.63
CA VAL A 218 5.76 24.82 -6.98
C VAL A 218 5.44 26.19 -7.55
N ASP A 219 6.13 26.62 -8.58
CA ASP A 219 5.79 27.86 -9.28
C ASP A 219 4.48 27.71 -10.06
N CYS A 220 4.00 28.81 -10.64
CA CYS A 220 2.76 28.81 -11.44
C CYS A 220 2.89 28.00 -12.76
N GLU A 221 4.06 27.53 -13.12
CA GLU A 221 4.34 26.68 -14.28
C GLU A 221 4.49 25.20 -13.91
N GLY A 222 4.37 24.86 -12.61
CA GLY A 222 4.50 23.49 -12.11
C GLY A 222 5.94 23.03 -11.91
N THR A 223 6.91 23.93 -11.99
CA THR A 223 8.32 23.65 -11.70
C THR A 223 8.55 23.57 -10.20
N VAL A 224 9.16 22.48 -9.76
CA VAL A 224 9.45 22.24 -8.35
C VAL A 224 10.83 22.79 -8.02
N GLU A 225 10.88 23.85 -7.24
CA GLU A 225 12.13 24.46 -6.79
C GLU A 225 12.39 24.11 -5.31
N TRP A 226 13.60 23.65 -5.01
CA TRP A 226 14.04 23.41 -3.64
C TRP A 226 14.39 24.71 -2.97
N ILE A 227 13.72 25.05 -1.89
CA ILE A 227 14.13 26.15 -1.01
C ILE A 227 14.88 25.52 0.15
N PRO A 228 16.20 25.72 0.30
CA PRO A 228 16.93 25.27 1.47
C PRO A 228 16.29 25.89 2.72
N ALA A 229 16.11 25.07 3.77
CA ALA A 229 15.65 25.56 5.06
C ALA A 229 16.55 26.72 5.53
N PRO A 230 15.98 27.81 6.09
CA PRO A 230 16.78 28.91 6.59
C PRO A 230 17.76 28.36 7.65
N GLN A 231 19.03 28.56 7.43
CA GLN A 231 20.06 28.21 8.41
C GLN A 231 19.79 29.01 9.68
N GLY A 232 19.44 28.34 10.77
CA GLY A 232 19.42 28.95 12.09
C GLY A 232 18.17 28.86 12.94
N GLN A 233 17.12 28.13 12.57
CA GLN A 233 16.00 27.84 13.49
C GLN A 233 16.04 26.39 13.94
N ARG A 234 16.85 26.09 14.95
CA ARG A 234 16.62 24.96 15.84
C ARG A 234 15.57 25.41 16.86
N ALA A 235 14.38 24.82 16.80
CA ALA A 235 13.42 24.88 17.90
C ALA A 235 13.76 23.78 18.90
#